data_dfe14acb02b09d7791c1685dac1aa7fd
#
_entry.id   dfe14acb02b09d7791c1685dac1aa7fd
#
_cell.length_a   1.000
_cell.length_b   1.000
_cell.length_c   1.000
_cell.angle_alpha   90.00
_cell.angle_beta   90.00
_cell.angle_gamma   90.00
#
_symmetry.space_group_name_H-M   'P 1'
#
loop_
_entity.id
_entity.type
_entity.pdbx_description
1 polymer ?
#
loop_
_entity_poly.entity_id
_entity_poly.type
_entity_poly.pdbx_seq_one_letter_code
_entity_poly.pdbx_strand_id
1 'polypeptide(L)'
;MKVLFINGSPHQHGCTDTAMQEVCKQLDKHNIEHEIIWLGTKSMQGCIACNTCSSKGECVFDDLVNEVNKRADEFGALVVGGPVFYGGICAQLTAFLDRLFYSGSKKWQKKPGASIVSCRRAGNTAAYERLNMYFGINNMPIVTSRYWNLIHGSNREQALQDEEGLLTMRTLGENMAWLLKSIECGKANGVKEPEYEPPVWTNFIR
;
A
#
# COMPACT_ATOMS: atom_id res chain seq x y z
N MET A 1 5.09 16.14 -4.77
CA MET A 1 4.30 14.95 -4.32
C MET A 1 5.06 13.71 -4.69
N LYS A 2 5.17 12.75 -3.78
CA LYS A 2 5.87 11.48 -4.00
C LYS A 2 5.00 10.31 -3.55
N VAL A 3 4.97 9.21 -4.28
CA VAL A 3 4.22 7.98 -3.95
C VAL A 3 5.19 6.90 -3.55
N LEU A 4 4.96 6.27 -2.39
CA LEU A 4 5.72 5.10 -1.97
C LEU A 4 5.04 3.82 -2.46
N PHE A 5 5.82 2.93 -3.05
CA PHE A 5 5.41 1.58 -3.40
C PHE A 5 6.17 0.57 -2.53
N ILE A 6 5.45 -0.38 -1.95
CA ILE A 6 6.02 -1.51 -1.22
C ILE A 6 5.80 -2.78 -2.03
N ASN A 7 6.85 -3.31 -2.61
CA ASN A 7 6.83 -4.57 -3.34
C ASN A 7 7.18 -5.74 -2.39
N GLY A 8 6.14 -6.49 -2.00
CA GLY A 8 6.28 -7.67 -1.14
C GLY A 8 6.51 -8.98 -1.88
N SER A 9 6.69 -8.95 -3.20
CA SER A 9 6.99 -10.16 -3.96
C SER A 9 8.39 -10.68 -3.64
N PRO A 10 8.59 -12.01 -3.50
CA PRO A 10 9.93 -12.58 -3.41
C PRO A 10 10.73 -12.42 -4.72
N HIS A 11 10.07 -12.15 -5.83
CA HIS A 11 10.69 -11.88 -7.13
C HIS A 11 10.69 -10.37 -7.40
N GLN A 12 11.85 -9.73 -7.27
CA GLN A 12 12.00 -8.28 -7.39
C GLN A 12 11.39 -7.73 -8.68
N HIS A 13 11.62 -8.37 -9.81
CA HIS A 13 11.16 -7.96 -11.14
C HIS A 13 10.10 -8.90 -11.73
N GLY A 14 9.22 -9.45 -10.88
CA GLY A 14 8.12 -10.33 -11.28
C GLY A 14 6.82 -9.58 -11.64
N CYS A 15 5.70 -10.32 -11.59
CA CYS A 15 4.38 -9.77 -11.94
C CYS A 15 3.98 -8.55 -11.10
N THR A 16 4.26 -8.56 -9.80
CA THR A 16 3.94 -7.43 -8.90
C THR A 16 4.70 -6.17 -9.32
N ASP A 17 5.99 -6.28 -9.59
CA ASP A 17 6.81 -5.17 -10.07
C ASP A 17 6.30 -4.66 -11.43
N THR A 18 5.98 -5.57 -12.36
CA THR A 18 5.42 -5.20 -13.67
C THR A 18 4.16 -4.33 -13.51
N ALA A 19 3.27 -4.71 -12.61
CA ALA A 19 2.07 -3.93 -12.29
C ALA A 19 2.40 -2.56 -11.70
N MET A 20 3.32 -2.50 -10.73
CA MET A 20 3.75 -1.25 -10.11
C MET A 20 4.40 -0.30 -11.11
N GLN A 21 5.27 -0.81 -11.98
CA GLN A 21 5.91 -0.02 -13.02
C GLN A 21 4.90 0.58 -14.00
N GLU A 22 3.80 -0.11 -14.27
CA GLU A 22 2.75 0.43 -15.14
C GLU A 22 1.99 1.59 -14.48
N VAL A 23 1.78 1.53 -13.15
CA VAL A 23 1.27 2.66 -12.37
C VAL A 23 2.27 3.82 -12.37
N CYS A 24 3.56 3.54 -12.12
CA CYS A 24 4.62 4.54 -12.10
C CYS A 24 4.69 5.33 -13.42
N LYS A 25 4.57 4.67 -14.57
CA LYS A 25 4.54 5.33 -15.89
C LYS A 25 3.42 6.37 -16.00
N GLN A 26 2.27 6.16 -15.34
CA GLN A 26 1.20 7.15 -15.34
C GLN A 26 1.54 8.32 -14.39
N LEU A 27 2.09 8.04 -13.22
CA LEU A 27 2.55 9.08 -12.29
C LEU A 27 3.59 9.99 -12.94
N ASP A 28 4.52 9.44 -13.73
CA ASP A 28 5.53 10.19 -14.50
C ASP A 28 4.88 11.20 -15.46
N LYS A 29 3.82 10.80 -16.18
CA LYS A 29 3.07 11.70 -17.07
C LYS A 29 2.48 12.90 -16.34
N HIS A 30 2.21 12.74 -15.04
CA HIS A 30 1.67 13.77 -14.19
C HIS A 30 2.71 14.52 -13.36
N ASN A 31 4.02 14.26 -13.57
CA ASN A 31 5.15 14.81 -12.81
C ASN A 31 5.04 14.52 -11.30
N ILE A 32 4.59 13.31 -10.95
CA ILE A 32 4.52 12.82 -9.57
C ILE A 32 5.65 11.84 -9.36
N GLU A 33 6.55 12.17 -8.44
CA GLU A 33 7.67 11.31 -8.06
C GLU A 33 7.17 10.01 -7.42
N HIS A 34 7.96 8.96 -7.55
CA HIS A 34 7.67 7.68 -6.92
C HIS A 34 8.94 6.97 -6.46
N GLU A 35 8.78 6.06 -5.52
CA GLU A 35 9.86 5.22 -5.01
C GLU A 35 9.31 3.82 -4.75
N ILE A 36 10.00 2.79 -5.24
CA ILE A 36 9.63 1.40 -5.00
C ILE A 36 10.64 0.80 -4.02
N ILE A 37 10.15 0.41 -2.85
CA ILE A 37 10.91 -0.39 -1.87
C ILE A 37 10.55 -1.85 -2.06
N TRP A 38 11.53 -2.66 -2.41
CA TRP A 38 11.40 -4.11 -2.44
C TRP A 38 11.77 -4.71 -1.10
N LEU A 39 10.86 -5.50 -0.51
CA LEU A 39 11.09 -6.10 0.80
C LEU A 39 12.18 -7.19 0.80
N GLY A 40 12.54 -7.67 -0.38
CA GLY A 40 13.58 -8.68 -0.51
C GLY A 40 13.11 -10.09 -0.15
N THR A 41 14.07 -10.97 0.08
CA THR A 41 13.84 -12.38 0.44
C THR A 41 14.33 -12.73 1.86
N LYS A 42 14.83 -11.73 2.59
CA LYS A 42 15.25 -11.94 3.98
C LYS A 42 14.03 -12.12 4.87
N SER A 43 14.18 -12.94 5.92
CA SER A 43 13.12 -13.12 6.91
C SER A 43 12.74 -11.79 7.55
N MET A 44 11.45 -11.57 7.73
CA MET A 44 10.90 -10.40 8.41
C MET A 44 10.06 -10.87 9.60
N GLN A 45 10.39 -10.35 10.78
CA GLN A 45 9.65 -10.66 11.99
C GLN A 45 8.24 -10.07 11.91
N GLY A 46 7.23 -10.88 12.24
CA GLY A 46 5.86 -10.40 12.41
C GLY A 46 5.68 -9.59 13.68
N CYS A 47 4.54 -8.93 13.83
CA CYS A 47 4.20 -8.23 15.06
C CYS A 47 4.05 -9.22 16.23
N ILE A 48 4.74 -8.95 17.34
CA ILE A 48 4.69 -9.78 18.57
C ILE A 48 3.77 -9.19 19.65
N ALA A 49 2.96 -8.19 19.30
CA ALA A 49 2.02 -7.53 20.19
C ALA A 49 2.64 -7.01 21.52
N CYS A 50 3.89 -6.60 21.49
CA CYS A 50 4.62 -6.11 22.70
C CYS A 50 4.16 -4.72 23.18
N ASN A 51 3.35 -4.02 22.39
CA ASN A 51 2.84 -2.66 22.65
C ASN A 51 3.91 -1.57 22.86
N THR A 52 5.17 -1.85 22.60
CA THR A 52 6.28 -0.86 22.72
C THR A 52 6.02 0.38 21.85
N CYS A 53 5.44 0.20 20.67
CA CYS A 53 5.12 1.29 19.75
C CYS A 53 4.09 2.29 20.30
N SER A 54 3.22 1.88 21.23
CA SER A 54 2.25 2.79 21.87
C SER A 54 2.94 3.87 22.72
N SER A 55 4.10 3.56 23.31
CA SER A 55 4.87 4.48 24.14
C SER A 55 6.02 5.15 23.40
N LYS A 56 6.71 4.42 22.52
CA LYS A 56 7.91 4.92 21.81
C LYS A 56 7.59 5.54 20.44
N GLY A 57 6.43 5.27 19.84
CA GLY A 57 6.09 5.75 18.50
C GLY A 57 6.81 5.02 17.37
N GLU A 58 7.54 3.92 17.69
CA GLU A 58 8.27 3.10 16.73
C GLU A 58 8.23 1.61 17.12
N CYS A 59 8.44 0.73 16.14
CA CYS A 59 8.48 -0.71 16.39
C CYS A 59 9.73 -1.08 17.21
N VAL A 60 9.61 -2.11 18.08
CA VAL A 60 10.73 -2.60 18.87
C VAL A 60 11.86 -3.21 18.00
N PHE A 61 11.50 -3.73 16.82
CA PHE A 61 12.48 -4.21 15.85
C PHE A 61 12.98 -3.05 15.00
N ASP A 62 14.28 -2.78 15.10
CA ASP A 62 14.93 -1.70 14.33
C ASP A 62 15.32 -2.22 12.94
N ASP A 63 14.39 -2.07 12.00
CA ASP A 63 14.53 -2.52 10.62
C ASP A 63 13.78 -1.59 9.65
N LEU A 64 13.60 -2.05 8.41
CA LEU A 64 12.95 -1.31 7.32
C LEU A 64 11.57 -0.72 7.70
N VAL A 65 10.83 -1.33 8.64
CA VAL A 65 9.54 -0.79 9.09
C VAL A 65 9.73 0.57 9.76
N ASN A 66 10.71 0.69 10.65
CA ASN A 66 11.01 1.96 11.31
C ASN A 66 11.59 2.99 10.33
N GLU A 67 12.44 2.56 9.39
CA GLU A 67 12.99 3.42 8.35
C GLU A 67 11.86 4.04 7.49
N VAL A 68 10.91 3.23 7.03
CA VAL A 68 9.77 3.71 6.24
C VAL A 68 8.88 4.64 7.06
N ASN A 69 8.59 4.31 8.32
CA ASN A 69 7.77 5.18 9.17
C ASN A 69 8.47 6.52 9.51
N LYS A 70 9.79 6.56 9.63
CA LYS A 70 10.53 7.81 9.82
C LYS A 70 10.44 8.73 8.60
N ARG A 71 10.32 8.15 7.41
CA ARG A 71 10.22 8.85 6.13
C ARG A 71 8.78 9.08 5.66
N ALA A 72 7.78 8.73 6.46
CA ALA A 72 6.38 8.79 6.01
C ALA A 72 5.96 10.18 5.49
N ASP A 73 6.52 11.26 6.02
CA ASP A 73 6.19 12.63 5.63
C ASP A 73 6.72 13.02 4.23
N GLU A 74 7.67 12.24 3.68
CA GLU A 74 8.13 12.43 2.29
C GLU A 74 7.05 12.02 1.27
N PHE A 75 6.09 11.19 1.67
CA PHE A 75 5.15 10.54 0.77
C PHE A 75 3.73 11.07 0.94
N GLY A 76 3.10 11.37 -0.17
CA GLY A 76 1.69 11.76 -0.24
C GLY A 76 0.73 10.59 -0.36
N ALA A 77 1.21 9.40 -0.76
CA ALA A 77 0.40 8.19 -0.91
C ALA A 77 1.23 6.92 -0.70
N LEU A 78 0.54 5.79 -0.44
CA LEU A 78 1.14 4.46 -0.26
C LEU A 78 0.47 3.44 -1.17
N VAL A 79 1.25 2.78 -2.00
CA VAL A 79 0.81 1.63 -2.80
C VAL A 79 1.51 0.38 -2.30
N VAL A 80 0.77 -0.67 -1.99
CA VAL A 80 1.33 -1.94 -1.53
C VAL A 80 0.94 -3.05 -2.50
N GLY A 81 1.86 -3.96 -2.77
CA GLY A 81 1.55 -5.06 -3.67
C GLY A 81 2.34 -6.33 -3.38
N GLY A 82 1.71 -7.45 -3.73
CA GLY A 82 2.32 -8.77 -3.55
C GLY A 82 1.58 -9.87 -4.26
N PRO A 83 2.20 -11.05 -4.35
CA PRO A 83 1.58 -12.23 -4.94
C PRO A 83 0.62 -12.93 -3.99
N VAL A 84 -0.33 -13.66 -4.58
CA VAL A 84 -1.20 -14.57 -3.84
C VAL A 84 -0.43 -15.82 -3.43
N PHE A 85 -0.43 -16.10 -2.14
CA PHE A 85 0.02 -17.37 -1.56
C PHE A 85 -1.12 -17.99 -0.76
N TYR A 86 -1.55 -19.22 -1.14
CA TYR A 86 -2.63 -19.95 -0.45
C TYR A 86 -3.92 -19.13 -0.22
N GLY A 87 -4.33 -18.37 -1.23
CA GLY A 87 -5.55 -17.54 -1.18
C GLY A 87 -5.44 -16.24 -0.40
N GLY A 88 -4.28 -15.93 0.16
CA GLY A 88 -3.98 -14.67 0.84
C GLY A 88 -2.78 -13.95 0.25
N ILE A 89 -2.38 -12.87 0.88
CA ILE A 89 -1.16 -12.16 0.51
C ILE A 89 0.08 -12.86 1.12
N CYS A 90 1.23 -12.73 0.49
CA CYS A 90 2.48 -13.30 0.98
C CYS A 90 2.81 -12.83 2.41
N ALA A 91 3.29 -13.76 3.25
CA ALA A 91 3.50 -13.53 4.67
C ALA A 91 4.44 -12.38 4.99
N GLN A 92 5.48 -12.18 4.17
CA GLN A 92 6.45 -11.10 4.36
C GLN A 92 5.80 -9.70 4.27
N LEU A 93 4.93 -9.50 3.27
CA LEU A 93 4.19 -8.23 3.14
C LEU A 93 3.22 -8.04 4.31
N THR A 94 2.55 -9.10 4.75
CA THR A 94 1.67 -9.05 5.92
C THR A 94 2.45 -8.66 7.18
N ALA A 95 3.60 -9.31 7.43
CA ALA A 95 4.46 -8.99 8.58
C ALA A 95 4.95 -7.53 8.56
N PHE A 96 5.30 -7.02 7.39
CA PHE A 96 5.68 -5.62 7.20
C PHE A 96 4.51 -4.68 7.52
N LEU A 97 3.33 -4.90 6.94
CA LEU A 97 2.17 -4.02 7.05
C LEU A 97 1.58 -4.02 8.47
N ASP A 98 1.49 -5.19 9.12
CA ASP A 98 1.04 -5.26 10.51
C ASP A 98 1.90 -4.34 11.39
N ARG A 99 3.21 -4.38 11.25
CA ARG A 99 4.12 -3.57 12.03
C ARG A 99 4.14 -2.11 11.60
N LEU A 100 4.09 -1.83 10.29
CA LEU A 100 4.06 -0.47 9.76
C LEU A 100 2.89 0.32 10.35
N PHE A 101 1.70 -0.27 10.32
CA PHE A 101 0.49 0.39 10.78
C PHE A 101 0.32 0.35 12.30
N TYR A 102 0.76 -0.70 13.00
CA TYR A 102 0.76 -0.69 14.47
C TYR A 102 1.68 0.40 15.05
N SER A 103 2.82 0.64 14.42
CA SER A 103 3.78 1.62 14.94
C SER A 103 3.67 3.01 14.32
N GLY A 104 3.01 3.15 13.17
CA GLY A 104 3.01 4.39 12.41
C GLY A 104 1.66 4.84 11.83
N SER A 105 0.52 4.25 12.23
CA SER A 105 -0.79 4.53 11.62
C SER A 105 -1.10 6.03 11.47
N LYS A 106 -0.82 6.82 12.50
CA LYS A 106 -1.07 8.27 12.50
C LYS A 106 -0.32 9.02 11.39
N LYS A 107 0.82 8.51 10.94
CA LYS A 107 1.64 9.11 9.88
C LYS A 107 1.08 8.86 8.48
N TRP A 108 0.24 7.83 8.34
CA TRP A 108 -0.36 7.43 7.08
C TRP A 108 -1.82 7.85 6.93
N GLN A 109 -2.47 8.25 8.01
CA GLN A 109 -3.87 8.73 7.98
C GLN A 109 -4.07 9.83 6.93
N LYS A 110 -5.23 9.80 6.25
CA LYS A 110 -5.65 10.77 5.23
C LYS A 110 -4.84 10.72 3.93
N LYS A 111 -3.72 9.98 3.88
CA LYS A 111 -2.98 9.76 2.64
C LYS A 111 -3.68 8.69 1.81
N PRO A 112 -3.83 8.88 0.49
CA PRO A 112 -4.36 7.84 -0.39
C PRO A 112 -3.56 6.54 -0.30
N GLY A 113 -4.28 5.42 -0.29
CA GLY A 113 -3.71 4.09 -0.32
C GLY A 113 -4.23 3.26 -1.48
N ALA A 114 -3.43 2.37 -2.05
CA ALA A 114 -3.87 1.40 -3.03
C ALA A 114 -3.18 0.06 -2.86
N SER A 115 -3.89 -1.02 -3.16
CA SER A 115 -3.35 -2.38 -3.19
C SER A 115 -3.25 -2.89 -4.63
N ILE A 116 -2.22 -3.69 -4.90
CA ILE A 116 -2.00 -4.39 -6.17
C ILE A 116 -1.75 -5.86 -5.85
N VAL A 117 -2.47 -6.76 -6.50
CA VAL A 117 -2.31 -8.20 -6.28
C VAL A 117 -1.97 -8.91 -7.57
N SER A 118 -0.91 -9.69 -7.55
CA SER A 118 -0.56 -10.57 -8.66
C SER A 118 -0.90 -12.02 -8.34
N CYS A 119 -1.46 -12.74 -9.29
CA CYS A 119 -1.71 -14.17 -9.16
C CYS A 119 -1.60 -14.89 -10.50
N ARG A 120 -1.37 -16.20 -10.43
CA ARG A 120 -1.45 -17.04 -11.62
C ARG A 120 -2.90 -17.32 -12.04
N ARG A 121 -3.83 -17.53 -11.07
CA ARG A 121 -5.19 -17.98 -11.38
C ARG A 121 -6.27 -17.47 -10.42
N ALA A 122 -6.16 -17.74 -9.11
CA ALA A 122 -7.23 -17.50 -8.14
C ALA A 122 -6.67 -17.07 -6.77
N GLY A 123 -7.57 -16.67 -5.84
CA GLY A 123 -7.23 -16.19 -4.49
C GLY A 123 -6.90 -14.70 -4.43
N ASN A 124 -6.94 -14.03 -5.57
CA ASN A 124 -6.61 -12.61 -5.71
C ASN A 124 -7.61 -11.69 -5.02
N THR A 125 -8.92 -11.98 -5.09
CA THR A 125 -9.94 -11.16 -4.43
C THR A 125 -9.79 -11.15 -2.91
N ALA A 126 -9.59 -12.32 -2.29
CA ALA A 126 -9.36 -12.42 -0.85
C ALA A 126 -8.07 -11.67 -0.43
N ALA A 127 -7.00 -11.79 -1.21
CA ALA A 127 -5.76 -11.05 -0.97
C ALA A 127 -5.96 -9.53 -1.15
N TYR A 128 -6.72 -9.11 -2.15
CA TYR A 128 -7.06 -7.71 -2.40
C TYR A 128 -7.87 -7.10 -1.26
N GLU A 129 -8.93 -7.78 -0.82
CA GLU A 129 -9.72 -7.37 0.34
C GLU A 129 -8.85 -7.22 1.59
N ARG A 130 -8.01 -8.21 1.86
CA ARG A 130 -7.11 -8.18 3.04
C ARG A 130 -6.17 -6.98 3.02
N LEU A 131 -5.61 -6.62 1.87
CA LEU A 131 -4.76 -5.42 1.76
C LEU A 131 -5.55 -4.13 1.97
N ASN A 132 -6.75 -4.02 1.41
CA ASN A 132 -7.58 -2.82 1.55
C ASN A 132 -8.06 -2.60 3.00
N MET A 133 -8.18 -3.65 3.81
CA MET A 133 -8.51 -3.52 5.24
C MET A 133 -7.45 -2.73 6.01
N TYR A 134 -6.17 -2.80 5.64
CA TYR A 134 -5.14 -1.97 6.25
C TYR A 134 -5.41 -0.48 6.03
N PHE A 135 -5.83 -0.09 4.83
CA PHE A 135 -6.15 1.30 4.52
C PHE A 135 -7.42 1.75 5.24
N GLY A 136 -8.47 0.94 5.20
CA GLY A 136 -9.75 1.27 5.81
C GLY A 136 -9.64 1.56 7.31
N ILE A 137 -9.00 0.65 8.08
CA ILE A 137 -8.86 0.85 9.53
C ILE A 137 -7.92 2.02 9.88
N ASN A 138 -7.01 2.37 8.98
CA ASN A 138 -6.07 3.47 9.19
C ASN A 138 -6.55 4.81 8.62
N ASN A 139 -7.85 4.92 8.30
CA ASN A 139 -8.45 6.16 7.80
C ASN A 139 -7.71 6.74 6.57
N MET A 140 -7.40 5.86 5.62
CA MET A 140 -6.76 6.20 4.36
C MET A 140 -7.77 6.05 3.22
N PRO A 141 -7.96 7.08 2.37
CA PRO A 141 -8.79 6.94 1.17
C PRO A 141 -8.24 5.84 0.26
N ILE A 142 -9.07 4.86 -0.10
CA ILE A 142 -8.65 3.77 -0.99
C ILE A 142 -8.82 4.21 -2.44
N VAL A 143 -7.72 4.19 -3.19
CA VAL A 143 -7.74 4.50 -4.62
C VAL A 143 -8.08 3.25 -5.40
N THR A 144 -9.14 3.33 -6.17
CA THR A 144 -9.62 2.26 -7.04
C THR A 144 -9.24 2.53 -8.50
N SER A 145 -9.45 1.53 -9.34
CA SER A 145 -9.37 1.64 -10.79
C SER A 145 -10.73 1.38 -11.44
N ARG A 146 -10.74 0.90 -12.67
CA ARG A 146 -11.97 0.46 -13.35
C ARG A 146 -12.47 -0.92 -12.92
N TYR A 147 -11.58 -1.71 -12.29
CA TYR A 147 -11.83 -3.06 -11.77
C TYR A 147 -10.99 -3.25 -10.50
N TRP A 148 -10.95 -4.45 -9.91
CA TRP A 148 -10.00 -4.72 -8.82
C TRP A 148 -8.56 -4.65 -9.35
N ASN A 149 -7.64 -4.13 -8.54
CA ASN A 149 -6.25 -3.90 -8.96
C ASN A 149 -5.48 -5.23 -9.00
N LEU A 150 -5.76 -6.03 -10.00
CA LEU A 150 -5.23 -7.37 -10.19
C LEU A 150 -4.40 -7.46 -11.47
N ILE A 151 -3.37 -8.30 -11.45
CA ILE A 151 -2.61 -8.71 -12.62
C ILE A 151 -2.39 -10.22 -12.60
N HIS A 152 -2.48 -10.85 -13.76
CA HIS A 152 -2.34 -12.30 -13.90
C HIS A 152 -1.04 -12.67 -14.62
N GLY A 153 -0.40 -13.73 -14.14
CA GLY A 153 0.82 -14.27 -14.72
C GLY A 153 1.61 -15.08 -13.70
N SER A 154 2.45 -15.98 -14.18
CA SER A 154 3.42 -16.74 -13.37
C SER A 154 4.81 -16.11 -13.39
N ASN A 155 5.06 -15.19 -14.33
CA ASN A 155 6.30 -14.46 -14.52
C ASN A 155 6.02 -13.10 -15.19
N ARG A 156 7.06 -12.31 -15.35
CA ARG A 156 6.98 -10.98 -15.96
C ARG A 156 6.41 -11.01 -17.39
N GLU A 157 6.85 -11.96 -18.20
CA GLU A 157 6.47 -12.07 -19.60
C GLU A 157 4.98 -12.32 -19.77
N GLN A 158 4.42 -13.16 -18.89
CA GLN A 158 2.99 -13.42 -18.86
C GLN A 158 2.20 -12.22 -18.33
N ALA A 159 2.69 -11.54 -17.28
CA ALA A 159 2.06 -10.34 -16.77
C ALA A 159 2.00 -9.21 -17.82
N LEU A 160 2.99 -9.12 -18.70
CA LEU A 160 2.99 -8.18 -19.82
C LEU A 160 1.96 -8.50 -20.91
N GLN A 161 1.41 -9.73 -20.91
CA GLN A 161 0.35 -10.15 -21.82
C GLN A 161 -1.07 -9.99 -21.22
N ASP A 162 -1.16 -9.66 -19.93
CA ASP A 162 -2.43 -9.37 -19.27
C ASP A 162 -2.85 -7.93 -19.58
N GLU A 163 -3.38 -7.71 -20.80
CA GLU A 163 -3.76 -6.38 -21.29
C GLU A 163 -4.79 -5.70 -20.40
N GLU A 164 -5.76 -6.45 -19.85
CA GLU A 164 -6.77 -5.91 -18.95
C GLU A 164 -6.17 -5.54 -17.60
N GLY A 165 -5.30 -6.37 -17.04
CA GLY A 165 -4.56 -6.07 -15.83
C GLY A 165 -3.69 -4.82 -15.99
N LEU A 166 -2.95 -4.70 -17.08
CA LEU A 166 -2.14 -3.52 -17.39
C LEU A 166 -3.00 -2.26 -17.57
N LEU A 167 -4.16 -2.36 -18.25
CA LEU A 167 -5.10 -1.25 -18.36
C LEU A 167 -5.65 -0.83 -16.99
N THR A 168 -5.94 -1.80 -16.13
CA THR A 168 -6.37 -1.57 -14.74
C THR A 168 -5.30 -0.81 -13.96
N MET A 169 -4.02 -1.17 -14.11
CA MET A 169 -2.90 -0.45 -13.48
C MET A 169 -2.74 0.97 -14.02
N ARG A 170 -2.90 1.18 -15.33
CA ARG A 170 -2.89 2.54 -15.90
C ARG A 170 -4.01 3.40 -15.32
N THR A 171 -5.22 2.86 -15.23
CA THR A 171 -6.35 3.57 -14.63
C THR A 171 -6.11 3.87 -13.15
N LEU A 172 -5.50 2.95 -12.40
CA LEU A 172 -5.11 3.19 -11.01
C LEU A 172 -4.13 4.37 -10.91
N GLY A 173 -3.14 4.44 -11.79
CA GLY A 173 -2.16 5.53 -11.82
C GLY A 173 -2.81 6.89 -12.12
N GLU A 174 -3.73 6.95 -13.08
CA GLU A 174 -4.49 8.16 -13.40
C GLU A 174 -5.36 8.61 -12.21
N ASN A 175 -6.08 7.67 -11.56
CA ASN A 175 -6.91 7.98 -10.40
C ASN A 175 -6.08 8.45 -9.20
N MET A 176 -4.92 7.83 -8.96
CA MET A 176 -3.98 8.24 -7.92
C MET A 176 -3.47 9.66 -8.17
N ALA A 177 -3.06 9.96 -9.40
CA ALA A 177 -2.57 11.28 -9.78
C ALA A 177 -3.66 12.35 -9.63
N TRP A 178 -4.88 12.05 -10.08
CA TRP A 178 -6.02 12.95 -9.94
C TRP A 178 -6.35 13.22 -8.47
N LEU A 179 -6.41 12.19 -7.63
CA LEU A 179 -6.73 12.34 -6.20
C LEU A 179 -5.65 13.16 -5.46
N LEU A 180 -4.36 12.86 -5.70
CA LEU A 180 -3.25 13.61 -5.10
C LEU A 180 -3.29 15.08 -5.48
N LYS A 181 -3.50 15.41 -6.76
CA LYS A 181 -3.63 16.80 -7.23
C LYS A 181 -4.86 17.49 -6.64
N SER A 182 -5.98 16.77 -6.49
CA SER A 182 -7.19 17.28 -5.87
C SER A 182 -6.98 17.64 -4.39
N ILE A 183 -6.29 16.76 -3.64
CA ILE A 183 -5.94 17.01 -2.24
C ILE A 183 -5.03 18.24 -2.12
N GLU A 184 -3.99 18.33 -2.93
CA GLU A 184 -3.07 19.48 -2.91
C GLU A 184 -3.78 20.79 -3.32
N CYS A 185 -4.61 20.73 -4.35
CA CYS A 185 -5.42 21.86 -4.76
C CYS A 185 -6.37 22.29 -3.63
N GLY A 186 -7.03 21.34 -2.97
CA GLY A 186 -7.89 21.61 -1.82
C GLY A 186 -7.12 22.32 -0.70
N LYS A 187 -5.96 21.79 -0.30
CA LYS A 187 -5.10 22.42 0.72
C LYS A 187 -4.69 23.84 0.34
N ALA A 188 -4.26 24.04 -0.91
CA ALA A 188 -3.85 25.35 -1.40
C ALA A 188 -5.01 26.38 -1.42
N ASN A 189 -6.24 25.92 -1.52
CA ASN A 189 -7.46 26.75 -1.49
C ASN A 189 -8.14 26.78 -0.11
N GLY A 190 -7.45 26.37 0.96
CA GLY A 190 -7.92 26.52 2.33
C GLY A 190 -8.91 25.45 2.81
N VAL A 191 -9.08 24.35 2.08
CA VAL A 191 -9.85 23.20 2.56
C VAL A 191 -9.10 22.58 3.75
N LYS A 192 -9.74 22.66 4.92
CA LYS A 192 -9.17 22.11 6.16
C LYS A 192 -9.30 20.59 6.19
N GLU A 193 -8.32 19.93 6.77
CA GLU A 193 -8.46 18.51 7.11
C GLU A 193 -9.56 18.29 8.15
N PRO A 194 -10.27 17.14 8.12
CA PRO A 194 -11.31 16.88 9.10
C PRO A 194 -10.74 16.76 10.50
N GLU A 195 -11.46 17.34 11.46
CA GLU A 195 -11.22 17.13 12.90
C GLU A 195 -12.09 15.97 13.38
N TYR A 196 -11.52 15.11 14.21
CA TYR A 196 -12.20 13.93 14.70
C TYR A 196 -12.48 14.05 16.20
N GLU A 197 -13.60 13.47 16.63
CA GLU A 197 -13.89 13.29 18.04
C GLU A 197 -12.84 12.36 18.70
N PRO A 198 -12.62 12.49 20.02
CA PRO A 198 -11.78 11.56 20.75
C PRO A 198 -12.25 10.11 20.57
N PRO A 199 -11.33 9.15 20.36
CA PRO A 199 -11.72 7.76 20.17
C PRO A 199 -12.40 7.16 21.39
N VAL A 200 -13.50 6.46 21.19
CA VAL A 200 -14.18 5.67 22.22
C VAL A 200 -13.86 4.20 21.98
N TRP A 201 -13.30 3.56 23.00
CA TRP A 201 -12.94 2.14 22.94
C TRP A 201 -14.00 1.31 23.66
N THR A 202 -14.58 0.35 22.97
CA THR A 202 -15.51 -0.61 23.54
C THR A 202 -15.02 -2.03 23.22
N ASN A 203 -15.34 -2.96 24.10
CA ASN A 203 -15.21 -4.38 23.86
C ASN A 203 -16.53 -5.09 24.19
N PHE A 204 -16.67 -6.35 23.80
CA PHE A 204 -17.87 -7.13 24.04
C PHE A 204 -17.94 -7.72 25.48
N ILE A 205 -16.89 -7.55 26.26
CA ILE A 205 -16.78 -7.97 27.64
C ILE A 205 -17.03 -6.73 28.51
N ARG A 206 -18.09 -6.76 29.30
CA ARG A 206 -18.48 -5.70 30.23
C ARG A 206 -18.26 -6.16 31.66
#